data_8c9586c2f10a5c3ee65ea1391283720d
#
_entry.id   8c9586c2f10a5c3ee65ea1391283720d
#
_cell.length_a   1.000
_cell.length_b   1.000
_cell.length_c   1.000
_cell.angle_alpha   90.00
_cell.angle_beta   90.00
_cell.angle_gamma   90.00
#
_symmetry.space_group_name_H-M   'P 1'
#
loop_
_entity.id
_entity.type
_entity.pdbx_description
1 polymer ?
#
loop_
_entity_poly.entity_id
_entity_poly.type
_entity_poly.pdbx_seq_one_letter_code
_entity_poly.pdbx_strand_id
1 'polypeptide(L)'
;WSYVDDLILPDDLDAALKRMLDAWRPTLDKHARLWIWRQLADREASAYLTSLLRRHRIGVHRVDEILRSQDEEWTRLSLGRKRYVLWSSVRGAASQFLSSGGNEDAALEVLSREMRRRTRWLVVKAAAGELRRTDYCFLPDTGWRRPLMIDVALESVLKIGDDYWLAAPSLGDI
;
A
#
# COMPACT_ATOMS: atom_id res chain seq x y z
N TRP A 1 -9.88 -8.45 -25.92
CA TRP A 1 -8.61 -8.99 -25.38
C TRP A 1 -8.17 -10.04 -26.37
N SER A 2 -7.26 -9.70 -27.28
CA SER A 2 -6.65 -10.68 -28.17
C SER A 2 -5.64 -11.49 -27.37
N TYR A 3 -5.83 -12.79 -27.39
CA TYR A 3 -4.83 -13.76 -26.92
C TYR A 3 -3.54 -13.54 -27.69
N VAL A 4 -2.46 -13.30 -26.99
CA VAL A 4 -1.12 -13.43 -27.54
C VAL A 4 -0.80 -14.92 -27.44
N ASP A 5 -0.89 -15.60 -28.57
CA ASP A 5 -0.75 -17.06 -28.68
C ASP A 5 0.71 -17.55 -28.57
N ASP A 6 1.68 -16.68 -28.33
CA ASP A 6 3.07 -17.08 -28.12
C ASP A 6 3.35 -17.09 -26.62
N LEU A 7 3.76 -18.23 -26.13
CA LEU A 7 4.29 -18.47 -24.78
C LEU A 7 5.51 -17.55 -24.54
N ILE A 8 5.24 -16.32 -24.10
CA ILE A 8 6.27 -15.44 -23.59
C ILE A 8 6.71 -16.04 -22.25
N LEU A 9 7.97 -16.50 -22.17
CA LEU A 9 8.55 -16.96 -20.92
C LEU A 9 8.52 -15.82 -19.89
N PRO A 10 8.42 -16.10 -18.57
CA PRO A 10 8.34 -15.06 -17.54
C PRO A 10 9.45 -14.01 -17.64
N ASP A 11 10.66 -14.42 -17.98
CA ASP A 11 11.83 -13.52 -18.13
C ASP A 11 11.68 -12.59 -19.34
N ASP A 12 11.08 -13.06 -20.43
CA ASP A 12 10.80 -12.25 -21.62
C ASP A 12 9.70 -11.22 -21.35
N LEU A 13 8.70 -11.61 -20.55
CA LEU A 13 7.61 -10.72 -20.16
C LEU A 13 8.12 -9.56 -19.30
N ASP A 14 8.97 -9.87 -18.32
CA ASP A 14 9.58 -8.86 -17.44
C ASP A 14 10.41 -7.86 -18.26
N ALA A 15 11.28 -8.37 -19.12
CA ALA A 15 12.09 -7.53 -20.02
C ALA A 15 11.23 -6.70 -20.99
N ALA A 16 10.12 -7.25 -21.49
CA ALA A 16 9.21 -6.52 -22.37
C ALA A 16 8.46 -5.41 -21.63
N LEU A 17 7.94 -5.70 -20.43
CA LEU A 17 7.28 -4.70 -19.56
C LEU A 17 8.25 -3.59 -19.17
N LYS A 18 9.47 -3.93 -18.78
CA LYS A 18 10.51 -2.96 -18.43
C LYS A 18 10.81 -2.02 -19.59
N ARG A 19 11.04 -2.56 -20.80
CA ARG A 19 11.25 -1.75 -22.01
C ARG A 19 10.07 -0.82 -22.32
N MET A 20 8.84 -1.32 -22.19
CA MET A 20 7.63 -0.54 -22.40
C MET A 20 7.53 0.61 -21.40
N LEU A 21 7.77 0.36 -20.10
CA LEU A 21 7.71 1.38 -19.06
C LEU A 21 8.87 2.38 -19.16
N ASP A 22 10.07 1.94 -19.53
CA ASP A 22 11.21 2.84 -19.78
C ASP A 22 10.95 3.77 -20.97
N ALA A 23 10.30 3.28 -22.01
CA ALA A 23 9.89 4.10 -23.14
C ALA A 23 8.78 5.11 -22.79
N TRP A 24 7.88 4.73 -21.90
CA TRP A 24 6.77 5.56 -21.45
C TRP A 24 7.19 6.63 -20.43
N ARG A 25 8.17 6.33 -19.60
CA ARG A 25 8.64 7.20 -18.52
C ARG A 25 8.95 8.64 -18.92
N PRO A 26 9.68 8.92 -20.03
CA PRO A 26 9.99 10.29 -20.43
C PRO A 26 8.75 11.14 -20.74
N THR A 27 7.62 10.50 -21.06
CA THR A 27 6.35 11.17 -21.38
C THR A 27 5.54 11.52 -20.12
N LEU A 28 5.92 10.95 -18.96
CA LEU A 28 5.22 11.17 -17.69
C LEU A 28 5.79 12.39 -16.98
N ASP A 29 4.95 13.35 -16.68
CA ASP A 29 5.30 14.44 -15.79
C ASP A 29 5.39 13.98 -14.31
N LYS A 30 5.86 14.86 -13.45
CA LYS A 30 6.01 14.57 -12.02
C LYS A 30 4.68 14.24 -11.33
N HIS A 31 3.60 14.88 -11.73
CA HIS A 31 2.26 14.64 -11.16
C HIS A 31 1.75 13.26 -11.54
N ALA A 32 1.92 12.86 -12.81
CA ALA A 32 1.55 11.52 -13.28
C ALA A 32 2.34 10.44 -12.54
N ARG A 33 3.66 10.63 -12.34
CA ARG A 33 4.49 9.68 -11.59
C ARG A 33 4.06 9.58 -10.13
N LEU A 34 3.80 10.69 -9.46
CA LEU A 34 3.31 10.69 -8.08
C LEU A 34 1.93 10.02 -7.97
N TRP A 35 1.06 10.23 -8.95
CA TRP A 35 -0.22 9.55 -9.02
C TRP A 35 -0.04 8.03 -9.17
N ILE A 36 0.84 7.57 -10.05
CA ILE A 36 1.16 6.13 -10.21
C ILE A 36 1.64 5.55 -8.89
N TRP A 37 2.57 6.23 -8.19
CA TRP A 37 3.05 5.77 -6.89
C TRP A 37 1.89 5.60 -5.90
N ARG A 38 1.00 6.58 -5.82
CA ARG A 38 -0.17 6.53 -4.93
C ARG A 38 -1.08 5.35 -5.25
N GLN A 39 -1.35 5.12 -6.54
CA GLN A 39 -2.16 3.97 -6.97
C GLN A 39 -1.52 2.63 -6.59
N LEU A 40 -0.21 2.49 -6.78
CA LEU A 40 0.52 1.29 -6.38
C LEU A 40 0.49 1.10 -4.85
N ALA A 41 0.76 2.16 -4.09
CA ALA A 41 0.75 2.11 -2.63
C ALA A 41 -0.63 1.76 -2.06
N ASP A 42 -1.71 2.27 -2.65
CA ASP A 42 -3.07 1.97 -2.22
C ASP A 42 -3.49 0.55 -2.60
N ARG A 43 -3.06 0.03 -3.76
CA ARG A 43 -3.26 -1.37 -4.15
C ARG A 43 -2.55 -2.34 -3.20
N GLU A 44 -1.30 -2.05 -2.85
CA GLU A 44 -0.54 -2.82 -1.86
C GLU A 44 -1.22 -2.79 -0.48
N ALA A 45 -1.67 -1.61 -0.04
CA ALA A 45 -2.38 -1.46 1.22
C ALA A 45 -3.69 -2.26 1.22
N SER A 46 -4.45 -2.24 0.12
CA SER A 46 -5.69 -3.01 -0.06
C SER A 46 -5.42 -4.52 0.01
N ALA A 47 -4.43 -5.01 -0.72
CA ALA A 47 -4.05 -6.42 -0.71
C ALA A 47 -3.61 -6.87 0.70
N TYR A 48 -2.81 -6.05 1.38
CA TYR A 48 -2.36 -6.34 2.75
C TYR A 48 -3.52 -6.35 3.74
N LEU A 49 -4.41 -5.35 3.71
CA LEU A 49 -5.60 -5.31 4.57
C LEU A 49 -6.49 -6.52 4.33
N THR A 50 -6.75 -6.86 3.06
CA THR A 50 -7.51 -8.06 2.69
C THR A 50 -6.91 -9.32 3.30
N SER A 51 -5.59 -9.49 3.24
CA SER A 51 -4.91 -10.66 3.82
C SER A 51 -5.06 -10.72 5.34
N LEU A 52 -4.98 -9.58 6.02
CA LEU A 52 -5.13 -9.48 7.46
C LEU A 52 -6.56 -9.82 7.91
N LEU A 53 -7.57 -9.24 7.25
CA LEU A 53 -8.98 -9.50 7.57
C LEU A 53 -9.34 -10.97 7.38
N ARG A 54 -8.89 -11.59 6.28
CA ARG A 54 -9.09 -13.03 6.02
C ARG A 54 -8.51 -13.91 7.13
N ARG A 55 -7.32 -13.58 7.66
CA ARG A 55 -6.71 -14.32 8.79
C ARG A 55 -7.58 -14.30 10.03
N HIS A 56 -8.36 -13.25 10.23
CA HIS A 56 -9.28 -13.09 11.34
C HIS A 56 -10.74 -13.47 11.02
N ARG A 57 -10.99 -14.00 9.81
CA ARG A 57 -12.33 -14.38 9.31
C ARG A 57 -13.32 -13.22 9.29
N ILE A 58 -12.84 -12.01 9.08
CA ILE A 58 -13.64 -10.80 8.91
C ILE A 58 -13.86 -10.57 7.41
N GLY A 59 -15.07 -10.16 7.03
CA GLY A 59 -15.43 -9.89 5.64
C GLY A 59 -14.56 -8.81 4.98
N VAL A 60 -14.30 -8.97 3.69
CA VAL A 60 -13.39 -8.10 2.91
C VAL A 60 -14.14 -7.18 1.93
N HIS A 61 -15.46 -7.26 1.88
CA HIS A 61 -16.29 -6.56 0.90
C HIS A 61 -16.24 -5.03 0.99
N ARG A 62 -15.84 -4.46 2.14
CA ARG A 62 -15.74 -3.01 2.38
C ARG A 62 -14.29 -2.48 2.41
N VAL A 63 -13.30 -3.27 2.03
CA VAL A 63 -11.88 -2.85 2.06
C VAL A 63 -11.66 -1.57 1.26
N ASP A 64 -12.14 -1.52 0.02
CA ASP A 64 -11.95 -0.35 -0.85
C ASP A 64 -12.72 0.88 -0.35
N GLU A 65 -13.89 0.71 0.27
CA GLU A 65 -14.65 1.78 0.91
C GLU A 65 -13.88 2.36 2.09
N ILE A 66 -13.36 1.50 2.97
CA ILE A 66 -12.59 1.89 4.15
C ILE A 66 -11.32 2.65 3.75
N LEU A 67 -10.59 2.19 2.75
CA LEU A 67 -9.38 2.86 2.29
C LEU A 67 -9.67 4.20 1.62
N ARG A 68 -10.73 4.30 0.81
CA ARG A 68 -11.16 5.57 0.20
C ARG A 68 -11.70 6.58 1.21
N SER A 69 -12.21 6.13 2.34
CA SER A 69 -12.69 7.00 3.42
C SER A 69 -11.59 7.58 4.30
N GLN A 70 -10.31 7.24 4.03
CA GLN A 70 -9.20 7.78 4.79
C GLN A 70 -8.92 9.24 4.40
N ASP A 71 -8.47 10.03 5.39
CA ASP A 71 -8.13 11.44 5.24
C ASP A 71 -6.88 11.63 4.35
N GLU A 72 -6.63 12.87 3.90
CA GLU A 72 -5.42 13.24 3.15
C GLU A 72 -4.12 12.84 3.87
N GLU A 73 -4.13 12.81 5.19
CA GLU A 73 -3.02 12.38 6.03
C GLU A 73 -2.54 10.94 5.70
N TRP A 74 -3.47 10.07 5.26
CA TRP A 74 -3.13 8.72 4.80
C TRP A 74 -2.18 8.72 3.61
N THR A 75 -2.31 9.68 2.70
CA THR A 75 -1.46 9.80 1.51
C THR A 75 -0.03 10.23 1.86
N ARG A 76 0.19 10.81 3.03
CA ARG A 76 1.51 11.23 3.54
C ARG A 76 2.30 10.11 4.18
N LEU A 77 1.67 8.96 4.42
CA LEU A 77 2.35 7.81 5.01
C LEU A 77 3.12 7.02 3.95
N SER A 78 4.36 6.61 4.28
CA SER A 78 5.08 5.60 3.52
C SER A 78 4.31 4.27 3.53
N LEU A 79 4.57 3.40 2.57
CA LEU A 79 3.87 2.12 2.51
C LEU A 79 4.14 1.26 3.75
N GLY A 80 5.36 1.28 4.29
CA GLY A 80 5.69 0.57 5.53
C GLY A 80 4.87 1.06 6.72
N ARG A 81 4.62 2.39 6.82
CA ARG A 81 3.74 2.96 7.86
C ARG A 81 2.27 2.65 7.60
N LYS A 82 1.81 2.66 6.35
CA LYS A 82 0.46 2.19 6.00
C LYS A 82 0.26 0.75 6.49
N ARG A 83 1.22 -0.15 6.24
CA ARG A 83 1.15 -1.54 6.71
C ARG A 83 1.09 -1.64 8.24
N TYR A 84 1.90 -0.87 8.96
CA TYR A 84 1.82 -0.82 10.42
C TYR A 84 0.44 -0.36 10.92
N VAL A 85 -0.11 0.71 10.34
CA VAL A 85 -1.45 1.20 10.70
C VAL A 85 -2.48 0.12 10.46
N LEU A 86 -2.47 -0.53 9.30
CA LEU A 86 -3.40 -1.61 8.97
C LEU A 86 -3.30 -2.77 9.95
N TRP A 87 -2.09 -3.28 10.18
CA TRP A 87 -1.86 -4.38 11.11
C TRP A 87 -2.36 -4.07 12.52
N SER A 88 -2.00 -2.90 13.05
CA SER A 88 -2.35 -2.52 14.40
C SER A 88 -3.85 -2.24 14.56
N SER A 89 -4.51 -1.73 13.51
CA SER A 89 -5.96 -1.46 13.52
C SER A 89 -6.78 -2.74 13.39
N VAL A 90 -6.34 -3.70 12.58
CA VAL A 90 -7.00 -5.00 12.45
C VAL A 90 -6.98 -5.78 13.77
N ARG A 91 -5.96 -5.64 14.59
CA ARG A 91 -5.96 -6.26 15.94
C ARG A 91 -7.11 -5.76 16.80
N GLY A 92 -7.39 -4.45 16.77
CA GLY A 92 -8.54 -3.87 17.48
C GLY A 92 -9.88 -4.37 16.90
N ALA A 93 -9.98 -4.39 15.58
CA ALA A 93 -11.17 -4.91 14.89
C ALA A 93 -11.42 -6.40 15.19
N ALA A 94 -10.37 -7.22 15.19
CA ALA A 94 -10.47 -8.64 15.50
C ALA A 94 -10.93 -8.87 16.96
N SER A 95 -10.44 -8.07 17.91
CA SER A 95 -10.92 -8.11 19.28
C SER A 95 -12.41 -7.77 19.37
N GLN A 96 -12.85 -6.72 18.66
CA GLN A 96 -14.26 -6.33 18.59
C GLN A 96 -15.11 -7.42 17.93
N PHE A 97 -14.65 -8.02 16.84
CA PHE A 97 -15.34 -9.11 16.16
C PHE A 97 -15.63 -10.28 17.10
N LEU A 98 -14.61 -10.71 17.87
CA LEU A 98 -14.76 -11.79 18.83
C LEU A 98 -15.69 -11.41 20.00
N SER A 99 -15.55 -10.22 20.57
CA SER A 99 -16.36 -9.79 21.70
C SER A 99 -17.82 -9.52 21.36
N SER A 100 -18.11 -9.19 20.10
CA SER A 100 -19.48 -8.94 19.60
C SER A 100 -20.17 -10.17 19.01
N GLY A 101 -19.60 -11.37 19.19
CA GLY A 101 -20.18 -12.60 18.64
C GLY A 101 -20.13 -12.70 17.10
N GLY A 102 -19.13 -12.08 16.48
CA GLY A 102 -18.94 -12.14 15.03
C GLY A 102 -19.61 -11.00 14.25
N ASN A 103 -19.92 -9.88 14.91
CA ASN A 103 -20.50 -8.71 14.22
C ASN A 103 -19.44 -8.00 13.35
N GLU A 104 -19.52 -8.22 12.03
CA GLU A 104 -18.58 -7.65 11.05
C GLU A 104 -18.67 -6.12 10.97
N ASP A 105 -19.86 -5.55 11.01
CA ASP A 105 -20.04 -4.10 10.90
C ASP A 105 -19.40 -3.37 12.08
N ALA A 106 -19.58 -3.87 13.29
CA ALA A 106 -18.93 -3.35 14.48
C ALA A 106 -17.40 -3.45 14.39
N ALA A 107 -16.87 -4.54 13.87
CA ALA A 107 -15.44 -4.74 13.67
C ALA A 107 -14.88 -3.75 12.62
N LEU A 108 -15.55 -3.58 11.49
CA LEU A 108 -15.12 -2.69 10.41
C LEU A 108 -15.22 -1.20 10.80
N GLU A 109 -16.19 -0.84 11.64
CA GLU A 109 -16.27 0.50 12.22
C GLU A 109 -15.07 0.79 13.15
N VAL A 110 -14.72 -0.17 14.03
CA VAL A 110 -13.52 -0.07 14.87
C VAL A 110 -12.27 0.03 14.00
N LEU A 111 -12.15 -0.79 12.95
CA LEU A 111 -11.04 -0.73 12.00
C LEU A 111 -10.87 0.69 11.44
N SER A 112 -11.92 1.25 10.87
CA SER A 112 -11.89 2.58 10.23
C SER A 112 -11.50 3.69 11.23
N ARG A 113 -12.06 3.66 12.45
CA ARG A 113 -11.74 4.60 13.52
C ARG A 113 -10.28 4.49 13.96
N GLU A 114 -9.78 3.28 14.19
CA GLU A 114 -8.40 3.03 14.61
C GLU A 114 -7.40 3.43 13.52
N MET A 115 -7.71 3.18 12.26
CA MET A 115 -6.87 3.61 11.14
C MET A 115 -6.70 5.14 11.15
N ARG A 116 -7.79 5.92 11.19
CA ARG A 116 -7.74 7.38 11.25
C ARG A 116 -6.96 7.89 12.45
N ARG A 117 -7.22 7.34 13.63
CA ARG A 117 -6.53 7.73 14.87
C ARG A 117 -5.02 7.52 14.77
N ARG A 118 -4.58 6.36 14.27
CA ARG A 118 -3.16 6.00 14.14
C ARG A 118 -2.46 6.78 13.04
N THR A 119 -3.14 6.99 11.91
CA THR A 119 -2.64 7.82 10.81
C THR A 119 -2.33 9.23 11.31
N ARG A 120 -3.29 9.87 11.95
CA ARG A 120 -3.12 11.22 12.51
C ARG A 120 -1.97 11.27 13.53
N TRP A 121 -1.92 10.30 14.42
CA TRP A 121 -0.84 10.21 15.41
C TRP A 121 0.55 10.12 14.74
N LEU A 122 0.72 9.26 13.72
CA LEU A 122 1.99 9.12 13.00
C LEU A 122 2.37 10.41 12.26
N VAL A 123 1.43 11.08 11.62
CA VAL A 123 1.68 12.32 10.88
C VAL A 123 2.12 13.43 11.84
N VAL A 124 1.45 13.58 12.98
CA VAL A 124 1.81 14.56 14.01
C VAL A 124 3.21 14.28 14.56
N LYS A 125 3.50 13.04 14.92
CA LYS A 125 4.82 12.64 15.43
C LYS A 125 5.95 12.83 14.40
N ALA A 126 5.69 12.51 13.14
CA ALA A 126 6.65 12.73 12.06
C ALA A 126 6.91 14.24 11.84
N ALA A 127 5.86 15.06 11.85
CA ALA A 127 6.00 16.51 11.72
C ALA A 127 6.77 17.16 12.88
N ALA A 128 6.65 16.59 14.08
CA ALA A 128 7.43 17.02 15.26
C ALA A 128 8.90 16.53 15.25
N GLY A 129 9.31 15.76 14.25
CA GLY A 129 10.66 15.16 14.18
C GLY A 129 10.91 14.05 15.21
N GLU A 130 9.85 13.52 15.82
CA GLU A 130 9.94 12.51 16.88
C GLU A 130 10.08 11.08 16.35
N LEU A 131 9.97 10.89 15.04
CA LEU A 131 10.04 9.57 14.39
C LEU A 131 11.24 9.46 13.46
N ARG A 132 12.00 8.38 13.61
CA ARG A 132 12.99 7.98 12.60
C ARG A 132 12.26 7.45 11.36
N ARG A 133 12.95 7.41 10.22
CA ARG A 133 12.39 6.94 8.96
C ARG A 133 11.84 5.51 9.03
N THR A 134 12.49 4.65 9.81
CA THR A 134 12.12 3.23 9.97
C THR A 134 11.12 2.97 11.09
N ASP A 135 10.84 3.96 11.95
CA ASP A 135 9.93 3.77 13.07
C ASP A 135 8.50 3.54 12.55
N TYR A 136 7.85 2.52 13.11
CA TYR A 136 6.50 2.11 12.73
C TYR A 136 6.39 1.77 11.23
N CYS A 137 7.45 1.23 10.63
CA CYS A 137 7.46 0.73 9.27
C CYS A 137 7.50 -0.80 9.26
N PHE A 138 6.50 -1.42 8.64
CA PHE A 138 6.51 -2.85 8.39
C PHE A 138 6.97 -3.10 6.96
N LEU A 139 8.19 -3.59 6.84
CA LEU A 139 8.73 -4.05 5.57
C LEU A 139 8.12 -5.41 5.20
N PRO A 140 8.09 -5.80 3.94
CA PRO A 140 7.69 -7.13 3.56
C PRO A 140 8.66 -8.15 4.16
N ASP A 141 8.13 -9.32 4.53
CA ASP A 141 8.98 -10.45 4.93
C ASP A 141 9.92 -10.83 3.79
N THR A 142 11.10 -11.31 4.12
CA THR A 142 12.17 -11.68 3.16
C THR A 142 11.77 -12.71 2.10
N GLY A 143 10.64 -13.41 2.26
CA GLY A 143 10.07 -14.34 1.28
C GLY A 143 8.89 -13.78 0.48
N TRP A 144 8.47 -12.54 0.74
CA TRP A 144 7.35 -11.94 0.03
C TRP A 144 7.81 -11.42 -1.32
N ARG A 145 7.24 -11.97 -2.38
CA ARG A 145 7.46 -11.48 -3.74
C ARG A 145 6.45 -10.37 -4.03
N ARG A 146 6.96 -9.18 -4.33
CA ARG A 146 6.12 -8.11 -4.89
C ARG A 146 5.56 -8.60 -6.24
N PRO A 147 4.32 -8.20 -6.59
CA PRO A 147 3.87 -8.42 -7.95
C PRO A 147 4.85 -7.82 -8.95
N LEU A 148 5.20 -8.56 -9.99
CA LEU A 148 6.16 -8.18 -11.02
C LEU A 148 5.94 -6.75 -11.55
N MET A 149 4.67 -6.38 -11.81
CA MET A 149 4.32 -5.05 -12.27
C MET A 149 4.74 -3.93 -11.31
N ILE A 150 4.74 -4.18 -10.00
CA ILE A 150 5.16 -3.20 -9.01
C ILE A 150 6.67 -3.05 -9.03
N ASP A 151 7.43 -4.15 -9.09
CA ASP A 151 8.88 -4.10 -9.17
C ASP A 151 9.35 -3.37 -10.42
N VAL A 152 8.79 -3.72 -11.57
CA VAL A 152 9.13 -3.08 -12.85
C VAL A 152 8.73 -1.59 -12.84
N ALA A 153 7.56 -1.24 -12.31
CA ALA A 153 7.14 0.15 -12.20
C ALA A 153 8.03 0.97 -11.25
N LEU A 154 8.46 0.39 -10.12
CA LEU A 154 9.36 1.06 -9.18
C LEU A 154 10.72 1.34 -9.78
N GLU A 155 11.29 0.39 -10.52
CA GLU A 155 12.59 0.56 -11.17
C GLU A 155 12.52 1.49 -12.37
N SER A 156 11.57 1.27 -13.28
CA SER A 156 11.53 1.92 -14.58
C SER A 156 10.84 3.29 -14.53
N VAL A 157 9.74 3.42 -13.81
CA VAL A 157 8.93 4.65 -13.80
C VAL A 157 9.33 5.60 -12.69
N LEU A 158 9.45 5.09 -11.46
CA LEU A 158 9.62 5.91 -10.26
C LEU A 158 11.09 6.08 -9.85
N LYS A 159 11.93 5.08 -10.11
CA LYS A 159 13.35 5.02 -9.69
C LYS A 159 13.57 5.27 -8.18
N ILE A 160 12.63 4.87 -7.34
CA ILE A 160 12.69 5.06 -5.89
C ILE A 160 13.26 3.85 -5.14
N GLY A 161 13.40 2.70 -5.79
CA GLY A 161 13.96 1.49 -5.18
C GLY A 161 13.28 1.12 -3.85
N ASP A 162 14.09 0.74 -2.85
CA ASP A 162 13.61 0.38 -1.51
C ASP A 162 13.00 1.56 -0.72
N ASP A 163 13.22 2.77 -1.15
CA ASP A 163 12.61 3.97 -0.55
C ASP A 163 11.09 3.99 -0.66
N TYR A 164 10.54 3.22 -1.59
CA TYR A 164 9.10 2.99 -1.71
C TYR A 164 8.44 2.58 -0.37
N TRP A 165 9.12 1.78 0.44
CA TRP A 165 8.63 1.31 1.73
C TRP A 165 8.79 2.33 2.86
N LEU A 166 9.83 3.14 2.78
CA LEU A 166 10.28 3.99 3.88
C LEU A 166 9.89 5.45 3.73
N ALA A 167 9.60 5.91 2.52
CA ALA A 167 9.19 7.27 2.25
C ALA A 167 7.90 7.33 1.41
N ALA A 168 7.12 8.39 1.62
CA ALA A 168 6.09 8.79 0.69
C ALA A 168 6.71 9.87 -0.20
N PRO A 169 6.93 9.64 -1.50
CA PRO A 169 7.57 10.63 -2.35
C PRO A 169 6.72 11.89 -2.47
N SER A 170 7.40 13.01 -2.54
CA SER A 170 6.84 14.32 -2.86
C SER A 170 7.12 14.68 -4.32
N LEU A 171 6.56 15.78 -4.79
CA LEU A 171 6.86 16.29 -6.15
C LEU A 171 8.32 16.67 -6.35
N GLY A 172 9.07 16.87 -5.26
CA GLY A 172 10.51 17.16 -5.32
C GLY A 172 11.37 15.90 -5.49
N ASP A 173 10.85 14.74 -5.13
CA ASP A 173 11.60 13.46 -5.11
C ASP A 173 11.46 12.65 -6.41
N ILE A 174 10.53 13.06 -7.30
CA ILE A 174 10.14 12.32 -8.52
C ILE A 174 10.53 13.08 -9.79
#